data_74f07c05a9f0dc6b102fb08269db3cba
#
_entry.id   74f07c05a9f0dc6b102fb08269db3cba
#
_cell.length_a   1.000
_cell.length_b   1.000
_cell.length_c   1.000
_cell.angle_alpha   90.00
_cell.angle_beta   90.00
_cell.angle_gamma   90.00
#
_symmetry.space_group_name_H-M   'P 1'
#
loop_
_entity.id
_entity.type
_entity.pdbx_description
1 polymer ?
#
loop_
_entity_poly.entity_id
_entity_poly.type
_entity_poly.pdbx_seq_one_letter_code
_entity_poly.pdbx_strand_id
1 'polypeptide(L)'
;MAGWRPLAEGVFNDFLKSVDIQDSSNRIIYRQAERRPVLVPGKIPHDLGSAMEDPWYALNSYAWRDDPNVWRDHNPSFILTYYLFHTCGGRSIGSAEYQVFERAAAHMRSQDSDGDGLPEHGEFGDSTWDALSLKGIGAYSGALAIGALAVMAKLTEQFGTEPGSEYRHRVHSAVKKYRQELWNGEYFNSSSRGKYCSAIQADALFGQYLADLAGLREGFDHLLPLAEIRSHLLAVYEYNFCGYTHGEVGPLLVSNPALQSYTRDGGEDLQLGEVIVGSAWAYAAMLDYYGLSREAEAVETALVRTLYESSGLQFRTPA
;
A
#
# COMPACT_ATOMS: atom_id res chain seq x y z
N MET A 1 9.53 2.48 21.71
CA MET A 1 10.07 2.78 20.36
C MET A 1 11.54 3.20 20.33
N ALA A 2 12.13 3.67 21.43
CA ALA A 2 13.50 4.18 21.41
C ALA A 2 14.61 3.19 20.95
N GLY A 3 14.48 1.90 21.22
CA GLY A 3 15.51 0.92 20.85
C GLY A 3 15.52 0.48 19.37
N TRP A 4 14.39 0.62 18.66
CA TRP A 4 14.27 0.20 17.26
C TRP A 4 14.52 1.32 16.25
N ARG A 5 14.56 2.56 16.72
CA ARG A 5 14.71 3.72 15.86
C ARG A 5 16.00 3.70 15.02
N PRO A 6 17.20 3.43 15.55
CA PRO A 6 18.41 3.38 14.74
C PRO A 6 18.37 2.31 13.65
N LEU A 7 17.74 1.16 13.92
CA LEU A 7 17.58 0.10 12.93
C LEU A 7 16.64 0.54 11.81
N ALA A 8 15.50 1.12 12.15
CA ALA A 8 14.56 1.63 11.16
C ALA A 8 15.16 2.78 10.33
N GLU A 9 15.91 3.70 10.95
CA GLU A 9 16.65 4.75 10.24
C GLU A 9 17.66 4.17 9.24
N GLY A 10 18.36 3.11 9.62
CA GLY A 10 19.28 2.40 8.72
C GLY A 10 18.56 1.87 7.48
N VAL A 11 17.48 1.14 7.68
CA VAL A 11 16.66 0.58 6.57
C VAL A 11 16.12 1.69 5.67
N PHE A 12 15.51 2.73 6.24
CA PHE A 12 14.97 3.84 5.45
C PHE A 12 16.07 4.59 4.67
N ASN A 13 17.24 4.79 5.27
CA ASN A 13 18.36 5.46 4.59
C ASN A 13 18.90 4.61 3.44
N ASP A 14 18.91 3.30 3.55
CA ASP A 14 19.39 2.42 2.48
C ASP A 14 18.38 2.39 1.32
N PHE A 15 17.08 2.35 1.59
CA PHE A 15 16.07 2.55 0.53
C PHE A 15 16.14 3.95 -0.09
N LEU A 16 16.40 5.00 0.70
CA LEU A 16 16.58 6.36 0.17
C LEU A 16 17.74 6.43 -0.82
N LYS A 17 18.90 5.84 -0.49
CA LYS A 17 20.05 5.75 -1.38
C LYS A 17 19.76 4.93 -2.64
N SER A 18 18.92 3.93 -2.54
CA SER A 18 18.62 3.05 -3.67
C SER A 18 17.89 3.74 -4.83
N VAL A 19 17.19 4.86 -4.58
CA VAL A 19 16.51 5.65 -5.62
C VAL A 19 17.49 6.17 -6.68
N ASP A 20 18.72 6.45 -6.29
CA ASP A 20 19.77 6.95 -7.18
C ASP A 20 20.58 5.84 -7.85
N ILE A 21 20.35 4.59 -7.47
CA ILE A 21 20.99 3.44 -8.10
C ILE A 21 20.30 3.14 -9.43
N GLN A 22 21.10 3.00 -10.47
CA GLN A 22 20.65 2.55 -11.77
C GLN A 22 21.35 1.25 -12.10
N ASP A 23 20.60 0.18 -12.20
CA ASP A 23 21.11 -1.08 -12.68
C ASP A 23 20.40 -1.45 -13.99
N SER A 24 21.08 -1.11 -15.09
CA SER A 24 20.63 -1.40 -16.45
C SER A 24 20.93 -2.83 -16.89
N SER A 25 21.58 -3.63 -16.05
CA SER A 25 21.75 -5.06 -16.33
C SER A 25 20.37 -5.71 -16.48
N ASN A 26 20.25 -6.62 -17.43
CA ASN A 26 18.98 -7.23 -17.75
C ASN A 26 18.83 -8.58 -17.04
N ARG A 27 17.75 -8.75 -16.32
CA ARG A 27 17.30 -10.06 -15.81
C ARG A 27 16.23 -10.66 -16.72
N ILE A 28 16.12 -11.96 -16.69
CA ILE A 28 15.01 -12.68 -17.32
C ILE A 28 13.88 -12.73 -16.29
N ILE A 29 12.73 -12.20 -16.67
CA ILE A 29 11.50 -12.37 -15.91
C ILE A 29 10.84 -13.67 -16.39
N TYR A 30 10.88 -14.70 -15.59
CA TYR A 30 10.48 -16.06 -16.00
C TYR A 30 9.03 -16.14 -16.47
N ARG A 31 8.13 -15.43 -15.79
CA ARG A 31 6.71 -15.46 -16.12
C ARG A 31 6.41 -14.84 -17.48
N GLN A 32 7.13 -13.78 -17.83
CA GLN A 32 6.93 -13.04 -19.07
C GLN A 32 7.89 -13.48 -20.17
N ALA A 33 8.90 -14.31 -19.84
CA ALA A 33 9.99 -14.73 -20.73
C ALA A 33 10.74 -13.54 -21.38
N GLU A 34 10.73 -12.37 -20.72
CA GLU A 34 11.30 -11.13 -21.23
C GLU A 34 12.53 -10.71 -20.41
N ARG A 35 13.40 -9.94 -21.03
CA ARG A 35 14.52 -9.29 -20.36
C ARG A 35 14.09 -7.89 -19.91
N ARG A 36 14.28 -7.61 -18.63
CA ARG A 36 13.97 -6.31 -18.02
C ARG A 36 15.17 -5.80 -17.23
N PRO A 37 15.38 -4.46 -17.11
CA PRO A 37 16.41 -3.92 -16.25
C PRO A 37 16.14 -4.30 -14.79
N VAL A 38 17.22 -4.48 -14.02
CA VAL A 38 17.10 -4.81 -12.59
C VAL A 38 16.42 -3.68 -11.83
N LEU A 39 16.81 -2.43 -12.09
CA LEU A 39 16.22 -1.25 -11.46
C LEU A 39 16.21 -0.09 -12.45
N VAL A 40 15.04 0.54 -12.60
CA VAL A 40 14.87 1.74 -13.41
C VAL A 40 15.06 3.00 -12.55
N PRO A 41 15.46 4.15 -13.15
CA PRO A 41 15.66 5.38 -12.41
C PRO A 41 14.43 5.84 -11.63
N GLY A 42 14.63 6.26 -10.38
CA GLY A 42 13.58 6.77 -9.51
C GLY A 42 12.69 5.70 -8.88
N LYS A 43 12.87 4.44 -9.24
CA LYS A 43 12.11 3.32 -8.64
C LYS A 43 12.69 2.94 -7.28
N ILE A 44 11.81 2.75 -6.31
CA ILE A 44 12.14 2.07 -5.06
C ILE A 44 12.18 0.56 -5.35
N PRO A 45 13.29 -0.14 -5.09
CA PRO A 45 13.36 -1.59 -5.31
C PRO A 45 12.41 -2.32 -4.37
N HIS A 46 11.99 -3.51 -4.77
CA HIS A 46 11.23 -4.42 -3.90
C HIS A 46 12.04 -4.82 -2.66
N ASP A 47 13.31 -5.12 -2.86
CA ASP A 47 14.24 -5.52 -1.82
C ASP A 47 15.67 -5.05 -2.14
N LEU A 48 16.50 -5.00 -1.11
CA LEU A 48 17.91 -4.64 -1.21
C LEU A 48 18.84 -5.87 -1.27
N GLY A 49 18.26 -7.04 -1.53
CA GLY A 49 18.92 -8.34 -1.47
C GLY A 49 18.70 -9.06 -0.13
N SER A 50 19.13 -10.31 -0.07
CA SER A 50 19.04 -11.12 1.14
C SER A 50 20.28 -10.98 2.02
N ALA A 51 20.16 -11.37 3.31
CA ALA A 51 21.31 -11.40 4.23
C ALA A 51 22.41 -12.42 3.82
N MET A 52 22.10 -13.34 2.89
CA MET A 52 23.03 -14.33 2.36
C MET A 52 23.74 -13.87 1.09
N GLU A 53 23.38 -12.71 0.58
CA GLU A 53 23.92 -12.10 -0.63
C GLU A 53 24.42 -10.70 -0.29
N ASP A 54 25.28 -10.12 -1.10
CA ASP A 54 25.63 -8.73 -0.97
C ASP A 54 24.40 -7.89 -1.36
N PRO A 55 23.80 -7.11 -0.42
CA PRO A 55 22.55 -6.42 -0.66
C PRO A 55 22.57 -5.52 -1.90
N TRP A 56 23.71 -4.87 -2.15
CA TRP A 56 23.84 -3.92 -3.25
C TRP A 56 24.01 -4.56 -4.63
N TYR A 57 24.36 -5.84 -4.68
CA TYR A 57 24.45 -6.62 -5.92
C TYR A 57 23.18 -7.39 -6.26
N ALA A 58 22.29 -7.57 -5.28
CA ALA A 58 21.09 -8.37 -5.43
C ALA A 58 19.78 -7.57 -5.34
N LEU A 59 19.83 -6.27 -5.66
CA LEU A 59 18.63 -5.43 -5.73
C LEU A 59 17.53 -6.09 -6.55
N ASN A 60 16.29 -5.99 -6.07
CA ASN A 60 15.15 -6.63 -6.72
C ASN A 60 15.37 -8.13 -6.95
N SER A 61 15.89 -8.85 -5.96
CA SER A 61 16.16 -10.29 -6.08
C SER A 61 14.89 -11.08 -6.38
N TYR A 62 13.73 -10.58 -5.99
CA TYR A 62 12.41 -11.12 -6.29
C TYR A 62 12.03 -11.07 -7.78
N ALA A 63 12.73 -10.28 -8.59
CA ALA A 63 12.44 -10.07 -10.02
C ALA A 63 12.56 -11.31 -10.92
N TRP A 64 12.87 -12.47 -10.37
CA TRP A 64 12.93 -13.71 -11.13
C TRP A 64 11.55 -14.15 -11.64
N ARG A 65 10.46 -13.81 -10.92
CA ARG A 65 9.09 -14.18 -11.27
C ARG A 65 8.36 -13.06 -12.02
N ASP A 66 8.32 -11.90 -11.45
CA ASP A 66 7.60 -10.72 -11.95
C ASP A 66 8.56 -9.53 -11.97
N ASP A 67 8.25 -8.48 -12.72
CA ASP A 67 9.07 -7.27 -12.78
C ASP A 67 8.67 -6.27 -11.68
N PRO A 68 9.45 -6.13 -10.57
CA PRO A 68 9.10 -5.19 -9.51
C PRO A 68 9.14 -3.72 -9.95
N ASN A 69 9.76 -3.41 -11.11
CA ASN A 69 9.77 -2.03 -11.62
C ASN A 69 8.37 -1.53 -11.98
N VAL A 70 7.44 -2.44 -12.31
CA VAL A 70 6.05 -2.07 -12.63
C VAL A 70 5.13 -1.99 -11.41
N TRP A 71 5.60 -2.36 -10.21
CA TRP A 71 4.75 -2.37 -9.02
C TRP A 71 4.36 -0.94 -8.62
N ARG A 72 3.06 -0.75 -8.38
CA ARG A 72 2.40 0.55 -8.25
C ARG A 72 2.52 1.17 -6.85
N ASP A 73 2.80 0.38 -5.86
CA ASP A 73 2.72 0.75 -4.45
C ASP A 73 4.06 1.01 -3.76
N HIS A 74 5.20 0.56 -4.30
CA HIS A 74 6.50 0.74 -3.65
C HIS A 74 6.87 2.21 -3.44
N ASN A 75 6.83 3.00 -4.50
CA ASN A 75 7.22 4.40 -4.44
C ASN A 75 6.31 5.22 -3.52
N PRO A 76 4.96 5.15 -3.65
CA PRO A 76 4.09 5.89 -2.75
C PRO A 76 4.18 5.38 -1.30
N SER A 77 4.32 4.08 -1.07
CA SER A 77 4.52 3.51 0.27
C SER A 77 5.79 4.06 0.92
N PHE A 78 6.91 4.08 0.20
CA PHE A 78 8.17 4.61 0.71
C PHE A 78 8.06 6.09 1.07
N ILE A 79 7.56 6.94 0.17
CA ILE A 79 7.41 8.38 0.40
C ILE A 79 6.59 8.62 1.68
N LEU A 80 5.46 7.95 1.80
CA LEU A 80 4.53 8.14 2.90
C LEU A 80 5.08 7.60 4.23
N THR A 81 5.64 6.38 4.23
CA THR A 81 6.17 5.77 5.46
C THR A 81 7.45 6.43 5.93
N TYR A 82 8.34 6.85 5.02
CA TYR A 82 9.54 7.61 5.37
C TYR A 82 9.16 8.96 6.02
N TYR A 83 8.22 9.69 5.40
CA TYR A 83 7.73 10.96 5.94
C TYR A 83 7.12 10.76 7.33
N LEU A 84 6.22 9.80 7.48
CA LEU A 84 5.58 9.47 8.76
C LEU A 84 6.62 9.14 9.84
N PHE A 85 7.59 8.27 9.54
CA PHE A 85 8.62 7.86 10.48
C PHE A 85 9.43 9.06 11.02
N HIS A 86 9.81 9.98 10.14
CA HIS A 86 10.60 11.15 10.54
C HIS A 86 9.77 12.19 11.27
N THR A 87 8.55 12.46 10.82
CA THR A 87 7.66 13.44 11.49
C THR A 87 7.22 12.98 12.88
N CYS A 88 6.86 11.70 13.04
CA CYS A 88 6.59 11.11 14.35
C CYS A 88 7.83 11.12 15.28
N GLY A 89 9.02 11.12 14.70
CA GLY A 89 10.28 11.25 15.40
C GLY A 89 10.69 12.68 15.74
N GLY A 90 9.89 13.69 15.37
CA GLY A 90 10.20 15.10 15.54
C GLY A 90 11.33 15.62 14.65
N ARG A 91 11.62 14.92 13.53
CA ARG A 91 12.62 15.32 12.54
C ARG A 91 11.94 15.84 11.27
N SER A 92 12.43 16.93 10.74
CA SER A 92 12.01 17.46 9.44
C SER A 92 12.78 16.79 8.30
N ILE A 93 12.13 16.64 7.16
CA ILE A 93 12.77 16.21 5.91
C ILE A 93 13.69 17.32 5.43
N GLY A 94 14.94 16.97 5.07
CA GLY A 94 15.93 17.90 4.55
C GLY A 94 15.83 18.05 3.02
N SER A 95 16.51 19.08 2.49
CA SER A 95 16.48 19.37 1.03
C SER A 95 17.04 18.22 0.18
N ALA A 96 18.06 17.52 0.66
CA ALA A 96 18.64 16.38 -0.07
C ALA A 96 17.64 15.20 -0.14
N GLU A 97 16.95 14.92 0.95
CA GLU A 97 15.89 13.88 0.99
C GLU A 97 14.70 14.28 0.10
N TYR A 98 14.31 15.55 0.12
CA TYR A 98 13.27 16.08 -0.75
C TYR A 98 13.60 15.86 -2.23
N GLN A 99 14.83 16.08 -2.65
CA GLN A 99 15.26 15.82 -4.03
C GLN A 99 15.14 14.33 -4.41
N VAL A 100 15.42 13.42 -3.48
CA VAL A 100 15.19 11.98 -3.70
C VAL A 100 13.70 11.69 -3.85
N PHE A 101 12.86 12.29 -3.01
CA PHE A 101 11.40 12.15 -3.09
C PHE A 101 10.85 12.66 -4.41
N GLU A 102 11.38 13.78 -4.96
CA GLU A 102 10.98 14.27 -6.29
C GLU A 102 11.24 13.23 -7.38
N ARG A 103 12.39 12.53 -7.34
CA ARG A 103 12.69 11.47 -8.30
C ARG A 103 11.77 10.26 -8.13
N ALA A 104 11.54 9.84 -6.87
CA ALA A 104 10.61 8.76 -6.57
C ALA A 104 9.17 9.09 -6.98
N ALA A 105 8.73 10.34 -6.74
CA ALA A 105 7.43 10.83 -7.16
C ALA A 105 7.30 10.95 -8.69
N ALA A 106 8.38 11.31 -9.38
CA ALA A 106 8.39 11.32 -10.85
C ALA A 106 8.17 9.93 -11.44
N HIS A 107 8.80 8.89 -10.85
CA HIS A 107 8.54 7.51 -11.25
C HIS A 107 7.08 7.10 -10.95
N MET A 108 6.56 7.42 -9.76
CA MET A 108 5.15 7.16 -9.43
C MET A 108 4.20 7.81 -10.46
N ARG A 109 4.44 9.07 -10.82
CA ARG A 109 3.64 9.76 -11.86
C ARG A 109 3.73 9.12 -13.24
N SER A 110 4.83 8.46 -13.58
CA SER A 110 4.95 7.76 -14.86
C SER A 110 4.06 6.52 -14.97
N GLN A 111 3.50 6.08 -13.84
CA GLN A 111 2.56 4.96 -13.75
C GLN A 111 1.08 5.41 -13.76
N ASP A 112 0.85 6.70 -13.79
CA ASP A 112 -0.44 7.37 -13.95
C ASP A 112 -0.61 7.69 -15.44
N SER A 113 -1.39 6.88 -16.16
CA SER A 113 -1.45 6.92 -17.62
C SER A 113 -2.38 7.99 -18.17
N ASP A 114 -3.38 8.41 -17.40
CA ASP A 114 -4.38 9.41 -17.80
C ASP A 114 -4.23 10.76 -17.09
N GLY A 115 -3.30 10.87 -16.13
CA GLY A 115 -2.95 12.11 -15.45
C GLY A 115 -3.90 12.48 -14.31
N ASP A 116 -4.69 11.53 -13.82
CA ASP A 116 -5.66 11.77 -12.73
C ASP A 116 -5.02 11.75 -11.33
N GLY A 117 -3.76 11.33 -11.22
CA GLY A 117 -2.97 11.24 -9.99
C GLY A 117 -2.93 9.85 -9.38
N LEU A 118 -3.54 8.86 -10.01
CA LEU A 118 -3.62 7.48 -9.52
C LEU A 118 -2.91 6.52 -10.47
N PRO A 119 -2.15 5.55 -9.95
CA PRO A 119 -1.56 4.53 -10.81
C PRO A 119 -2.60 3.49 -11.25
N GLU A 120 -2.54 3.08 -12.51
CA GLU A 120 -3.40 2.02 -13.04
C GLU A 120 -2.71 0.67 -13.03
N HIS A 121 -3.45 -0.33 -12.55
CA HIS A 121 -3.11 -1.73 -12.69
C HIS A 121 -3.53 -2.27 -14.05
N GLY A 122 -2.70 -3.09 -14.63
CA GLY A 122 -2.99 -3.71 -15.93
C GLY A 122 -2.57 -5.16 -16.04
N GLU A 123 -1.69 -5.58 -15.15
CA GLU A 123 -1.05 -6.88 -15.18
C GLU A 123 -1.20 -7.61 -13.85
N PHE A 124 -1.03 -8.92 -13.89
CA PHE A 124 -0.95 -9.74 -12.69
C PHE A 124 0.37 -9.44 -11.95
N GLY A 125 0.29 -9.30 -10.63
CA GLY A 125 1.48 -9.15 -9.79
C GLY A 125 2.19 -7.81 -9.96
N ASP A 126 1.45 -6.72 -10.17
CA ASP A 126 2.00 -5.37 -10.30
C ASP A 126 1.87 -4.51 -9.03
N SER A 127 1.81 -5.15 -7.87
CA SER A 127 1.82 -4.54 -6.53
C SER A 127 2.33 -5.52 -5.48
N THR A 128 2.39 -5.10 -4.20
CA THR A 128 2.64 -5.97 -3.04
C THR A 128 1.71 -7.19 -3.02
N TRP A 129 0.50 -7.04 -3.53
CA TRP A 129 -0.43 -8.16 -3.76
C TRP A 129 -0.10 -8.84 -5.09
N ASP A 130 1.05 -9.46 -5.13
CA ASP A 130 1.69 -10.04 -6.31
C ASP A 130 1.00 -11.30 -6.85
N ALA A 131 -0.01 -11.77 -6.14
CA ALA A 131 -0.88 -12.87 -6.56
C ALA A 131 -2.35 -12.42 -6.69
N LEU A 132 -2.59 -11.17 -7.05
CA LEU A 132 -3.91 -10.63 -7.41
C LEU A 132 -3.86 -9.97 -8.78
N SER A 133 -4.90 -10.22 -9.60
CA SER A 133 -5.07 -9.61 -10.93
C SER A 133 -5.96 -8.38 -10.83
N LEU A 134 -5.41 -7.26 -10.37
CA LEU A 134 -6.12 -5.99 -10.31
C LEU A 134 -6.14 -5.32 -11.69
N LYS A 135 -7.16 -4.50 -11.97
CA LYS A 135 -7.26 -3.72 -13.22
C LYS A 135 -7.82 -2.32 -12.96
N GLY A 136 -7.25 -1.34 -13.67
CA GLY A 136 -7.59 0.06 -13.46
C GLY A 136 -7.07 0.57 -12.14
N ILE A 137 -7.79 1.47 -11.47
CA ILE A 137 -7.40 2.02 -10.16
C ILE A 137 -7.58 0.93 -9.10
N GLY A 138 -6.51 0.62 -8.36
CA GLY A 138 -6.57 -0.26 -7.19
C GLY A 138 -6.82 0.55 -5.91
N ALA A 139 -7.66 0.04 -5.01
CA ALA A 139 -7.98 0.75 -3.77
C ALA A 139 -6.75 0.94 -2.88
N TYR A 140 -5.99 -0.11 -2.66
CA TYR A 140 -4.78 -0.08 -1.83
C TYR A 140 -3.70 0.85 -2.39
N SER A 141 -3.30 0.65 -3.64
CA SER A 141 -2.26 1.45 -4.30
C SER A 141 -2.69 2.90 -4.50
N GLY A 142 -3.97 3.13 -4.81
CA GLY A 142 -4.53 4.47 -4.97
C GLY A 142 -4.55 5.26 -3.65
N ALA A 143 -4.90 4.63 -2.53
CA ALA A 143 -4.85 5.26 -1.21
C ALA A 143 -3.41 5.65 -0.82
N LEU A 144 -2.42 4.77 -1.10
CA LEU A 144 -1.00 5.09 -0.90
C LEU A 144 -0.54 6.25 -1.80
N ALA A 145 -0.96 6.26 -3.07
CA ALA A 145 -0.61 7.34 -4.00
C ALA A 145 -1.17 8.69 -3.55
N ILE A 146 -2.43 8.75 -3.08
CA ILE A 146 -3.02 9.97 -2.51
C ILE A 146 -2.21 10.47 -1.31
N GLY A 147 -1.84 9.56 -0.39
CA GLY A 147 -1.01 9.90 0.76
C GLY A 147 0.36 10.44 0.36
N ALA A 148 1.03 9.81 -0.60
CA ALA A 148 2.32 10.26 -1.11
C ALA A 148 2.23 11.62 -1.82
N LEU A 149 1.19 11.86 -2.62
CA LEU A 149 0.94 13.16 -3.24
C LEU A 149 0.72 14.26 -2.20
N ALA A 150 0.03 13.96 -1.08
CA ALA A 150 -0.16 14.89 0.02
C ALA A 150 1.16 15.22 0.73
N VAL A 151 2.04 14.24 0.93
CA VAL A 151 3.42 14.46 1.42
C VAL A 151 4.18 15.40 0.48
N MET A 152 4.16 15.10 -0.82
CA MET A 152 4.86 15.92 -1.82
C MET A 152 4.33 17.36 -1.86
N ALA A 153 3.01 17.55 -1.77
CA ALA A 153 2.42 18.88 -1.70
C ALA A 153 2.94 19.67 -0.48
N LYS A 154 2.99 19.03 0.69
CA LYS A 154 3.49 19.66 1.93
C LYS A 154 5.00 19.99 1.84
N LEU A 155 5.79 19.09 1.27
CA LEU A 155 7.23 19.31 1.13
C LEU A 155 7.58 20.38 0.08
N THR A 156 6.87 20.43 -1.05
CA THR A 156 7.06 21.48 -2.05
C THR A 156 6.73 22.87 -1.50
N GLU A 157 5.74 23.00 -0.64
CA GLU A 157 5.45 24.26 0.08
C GLU A 157 6.56 24.60 1.07
N GLN A 158 7.06 23.62 1.82
CA GLN A 158 8.16 23.82 2.77
C GLN A 158 9.43 24.31 2.10
N PHE A 159 9.75 23.80 0.91
CA PHE A 159 10.96 24.16 0.17
C PHE A 159 10.78 25.32 -0.83
N GLY A 160 9.58 25.90 -0.89
CA GLY A 160 9.30 27.07 -1.72
C GLY A 160 9.40 26.82 -3.21
N THR A 161 9.11 25.59 -3.66
CA THR A 161 9.13 25.22 -5.08
C THR A 161 7.76 25.42 -5.72
N GLU A 162 7.71 25.93 -6.95
CA GLU A 162 6.47 26.18 -7.71
C GLU A 162 5.53 24.96 -7.85
N PRO A 163 6.01 23.71 -7.87
CA PRO A 163 5.13 22.51 -7.95
C PRO A 163 4.17 22.30 -6.79
N GLY A 164 4.23 23.09 -5.70
CA GLY A 164 3.34 22.94 -4.54
C GLY A 164 1.86 23.01 -4.91
N SER A 165 1.48 23.96 -5.76
CA SER A 165 0.12 24.09 -6.27
C SER A 165 -0.28 22.91 -7.19
N GLU A 166 0.65 22.40 -7.97
CA GLU A 166 0.43 21.23 -8.84
C GLU A 166 0.14 19.98 -8.02
N TYR A 167 0.95 19.68 -7.00
CA TYR A 167 0.70 18.52 -6.13
C TYR A 167 -0.61 18.63 -5.37
N ARG A 168 -0.99 19.81 -4.88
CA ARG A 168 -2.32 20.01 -4.28
C ARG A 168 -3.45 19.72 -5.26
N HIS A 169 -3.32 20.20 -6.50
CA HIS A 169 -4.29 19.91 -7.55
C HIS A 169 -4.38 18.41 -7.83
N ARG A 170 -3.24 17.72 -7.90
CA ARG A 170 -3.19 16.27 -8.09
C ARG A 170 -3.83 15.51 -6.93
N VAL A 171 -3.61 15.89 -5.67
CA VAL A 171 -4.31 15.29 -4.52
C VAL A 171 -5.82 15.43 -4.68
N HIS A 172 -6.30 16.62 -5.01
CA HIS A 172 -7.73 16.87 -5.19
C HIS A 172 -8.32 16.03 -6.33
N SER A 173 -7.63 15.98 -7.47
CA SER A 173 -8.03 15.18 -8.63
C SER A 173 -8.06 13.70 -8.29
N ALA A 174 -6.99 13.18 -7.68
CA ALA A 174 -6.86 11.79 -7.29
C ALA A 174 -7.94 11.36 -6.28
N VAL A 175 -8.21 12.14 -5.25
CA VAL A 175 -9.29 11.84 -4.27
C VAL A 175 -10.66 11.83 -4.96
N LYS A 176 -10.93 12.81 -5.81
CA LYS A 176 -12.18 12.85 -6.56
C LYS A 176 -12.35 11.62 -7.44
N LYS A 177 -11.32 11.27 -8.19
CA LYS A 177 -11.33 10.11 -9.11
C LYS A 177 -11.43 8.80 -8.34
N TYR A 178 -10.64 8.62 -7.27
CA TYR A 178 -10.69 7.45 -6.40
C TYR A 178 -12.13 7.19 -5.90
N ARG A 179 -12.80 8.24 -5.40
CA ARG A 179 -14.19 8.13 -4.95
C ARG A 179 -15.16 7.83 -6.08
N GLN A 180 -15.00 8.46 -7.24
CA GLN A 180 -15.87 8.24 -8.39
C GLN A 180 -15.79 6.82 -8.94
N GLU A 181 -14.61 6.23 -8.97
CA GLU A 181 -14.36 4.92 -9.58
C GLU A 181 -14.55 3.75 -8.59
N LEU A 182 -14.30 3.97 -7.30
CA LEU A 182 -14.24 2.88 -6.34
C LEU A 182 -15.37 2.90 -5.30
N TRP A 183 -15.94 4.06 -4.94
CA TRP A 183 -16.99 4.14 -3.95
C TRP A 183 -18.33 3.65 -4.50
N ASN A 184 -18.88 2.58 -3.91
CA ASN A 184 -20.14 1.98 -4.34
C ASN A 184 -21.37 2.38 -3.51
N GLY A 185 -21.18 3.28 -2.52
CA GLY A 185 -22.22 3.71 -1.60
C GLY A 185 -22.12 3.08 -0.20
N GLU A 186 -21.32 2.03 -0.06
CA GLU A 186 -21.10 1.32 1.21
C GLU A 186 -19.61 1.16 1.50
N TYR A 187 -18.83 0.73 0.51
CA TYR A 187 -17.38 0.55 0.62
C TYR A 187 -16.66 0.92 -0.67
N PHE A 188 -15.31 0.97 -0.60
CA PHE A 188 -14.46 1.12 -1.78
C PHE A 188 -14.17 -0.26 -2.38
N ASN A 189 -14.51 -0.45 -3.64
CA ASN A 189 -14.19 -1.66 -4.38
C ASN A 189 -12.67 -1.85 -4.49
N SER A 190 -12.19 -3.09 -4.48
CA SER A 190 -10.74 -3.40 -4.54
C SER A 190 -10.07 -2.88 -5.81
N SER A 191 -10.80 -2.81 -6.92
CA SER A 191 -10.33 -2.20 -8.17
C SER A 191 -11.48 -1.61 -8.97
N SER A 192 -11.17 -0.65 -9.86
CA SER A 192 -12.20 0.01 -10.68
C SER A 192 -12.69 -0.87 -11.84
N ARG A 193 -11.93 -1.88 -12.22
CA ARG A 193 -12.24 -2.76 -13.38
C ARG A 193 -11.85 -4.20 -13.08
N GLY A 194 -12.26 -5.10 -13.95
CA GLY A 194 -11.91 -6.52 -13.88
C GLY A 194 -12.74 -7.29 -12.86
N LYS A 195 -12.27 -8.46 -12.49
CA LYS A 195 -13.05 -9.40 -11.67
C LYS A 195 -13.23 -8.99 -10.20
N TYR A 196 -12.42 -8.03 -9.72
CA TYR A 196 -12.48 -7.51 -8.34
C TYR A 196 -13.12 -6.12 -8.23
N CYS A 197 -13.82 -5.66 -9.28
CA CYS A 197 -14.51 -4.35 -9.25
C CYS A 197 -15.74 -4.30 -8.34
N SER A 198 -16.11 -5.41 -7.71
CA SER A 198 -17.14 -5.51 -6.66
C SER A 198 -16.63 -6.17 -5.39
N ALA A 199 -15.33 -6.47 -5.32
CA ALA A 199 -14.73 -7.05 -4.13
C ALA A 199 -14.35 -5.97 -3.12
N ILE A 200 -14.18 -6.35 -1.85
CA ILE A 200 -13.72 -5.48 -0.77
C ILE A 200 -12.39 -6.00 -0.23
N GLN A 201 -11.44 -5.10 -0.01
CA GLN A 201 -10.09 -5.42 0.46
C GLN A 201 -9.84 -4.83 1.85
N ALA A 202 -9.34 -5.64 2.78
CA ALA A 202 -9.23 -5.28 4.19
C ALA A 202 -8.28 -4.11 4.45
N ASP A 203 -7.22 -3.99 3.70
CA ASP A 203 -6.20 -2.93 3.84
C ASP A 203 -6.30 -1.83 2.76
N ALA A 204 -7.41 -1.78 2.02
CA ALA A 204 -7.61 -0.80 0.95
C ALA A 204 -7.30 0.64 1.36
N LEU A 205 -7.61 1.02 2.60
CA LEU A 205 -7.43 2.38 3.12
C LEU A 205 -6.14 2.58 3.93
N PHE A 206 -5.18 1.66 3.85
CA PHE A 206 -3.94 1.76 4.62
C PHE A 206 -3.15 3.04 4.31
N GLY A 207 -3.08 3.45 3.04
CA GLY A 207 -2.45 4.71 2.65
C GLY A 207 -3.14 5.95 3.25
N GLN A 208 -4.47 5.96 3.33
CA GLN A 208 -5.24 7.00 4.00
C GLN A 208 -4.95 7.06 5.50
N TYR A 209 -4.90 5.90 6.15
CA TYR A 209 -4.57 5.80 7.57
C TYR A 209 -3.16 6.33 7.88
N LEU A 210 -2.16 5.97 7.09
CA LEU A 210 -0.80 6.49 7.25
C LEU A 210 -0.73 8.02 7.02
N ALA A 211 -1.49 8.54 6.07
CA ALA A 211 -1.58 9.98 5.82
C ALA A 211 -2.21 10.73 7.02
N ASP A 212 -3.23 10.16 7.62
CA ASP A 212 -3.88 10.72 8.82
C ASP A 212 -2.94 10.68 10.04
N LEU A 213 -2.21 9.57 10.23
CA LEU A 213 -1.16 9.48 11.27
C LEU A 213 -0.04 10.51 11.08
N ALA A 214 0.28 10.84 9.83
CA ALA A 214 1.28 11.85 9.49
C ALA A 214 0.77 13.30 9.65
N GLY A 215 -0.47 13.50 10.12
CA GLY A 215 -1.10 14.81 10.29
C GLY A 215 -1.41 15.52 8.97
N LEU A 216 -1.52 14.79 7.87
CA LEU A 216 -1.75 15.39 6.55
C LEU A 216 -3.19 15.83 6.35
N ARG A 217 -4.14 15.25 7.08
CA ARG A 217 -5.57 15.65 7.01
C ARG A 217 -5.78 17.11 7.36
N GLU A 218 -5.09 17.65 8.36
CA GLU A 218 -5.23 19.04 8.80
C GLU A 218 -4.83 20.07 7.73
N GLY A 219 -4.00 19.67 6.76
CA GLY A 219 -3.56 20.52 5.66
C GLY A 219 -4.33 20.33 4.35
N PHE A 220 -5.18 19.30 4.29
CA PHE A 220 -5.90 18.89 3.08
C PHE A 220 -7.35 18.55 3.42
N ASP A 221 -8.26 19.50 3.21
CA ASP A 221 -9.71 19.29 3.33
C ASP A 221 -10.26 18.23 2.35
N HIS A 222 -9.39 17.63 1.57
CA HIS A 222 -9.72 16.80 0.42
C HIS A 222 -9.32 15.32 0.55
N LEU A 223 -8.75 14.90 1.69
CA LEU A 223 -8.58 13.47 1.94
C LEU A 223 -9.96 12.80 2.13
N LEU A 224 -10.00 11.47 2.05
CA LEU A 224 -11.28 10.74 2.08
C LEU A 224 -12.16 11.12 3.26
N PRO A 225 -13.50 11.28 3.07
CA PRO A 225 -14.41 11.61 4.13
C PRO A 225 -14.44 10.55 5.24
N LEU A 226 -14.44 10.96 6.49
CA LEU A 226 -14.48 10.05 7.65
C LEU A 226 -15.68 9.10 7.61
N ALA A 227 -16.83 9.56 7.13
CA ALA A 227 -18.03 8.73 7.00
C ALA A 227 -17.81 7.57 6.02
N GLU A 228 -17.16 7.80 4.87
CA GLU A 228 -16.86 6.77 3.89
C GLU A 228 -15.78 5.81 4.38
N ILE A 229 -14.75 6.33 5.09
CA ILE A 229 -13.73 5.49 5.73
C ILE A 229 -14.38 4.53 6.74
N ARG A 230 -15.20 5.07 7.66
CA ARG A 230 -15.87 4.23 8.68
C ARG A 230 -16.84 3.22 8.05
N SER A 231 -17.58 3.62 7.02
CA SER A 231 -18.48 2.73 6.29
C SER A 231 -17.70 1.57 5.66
N HIS A 232 -16.59 1.85 4.97
CA HIS A 232 -15.72 0.83 4.42
C HIS A 232 -15.17 -0.13 5.49
N LEU A 233 -14.68 0.40 6.60
CA LEU A 233 -14.14 -0.42 7.69
C LEU A 233 -15.22 -1.32 8.32
N LEU A 234 -16.43 -0.82 8.48
CA LEU A 234 -17.56 -1.64 8.96
C LEU A 234 -17.98 -2.71 7.94
N ALA A 235 -17.93 -2.40 6.64
CA ALA A 235 -18.20 -3.39 5.60
C ALA A 235 -17.12 -4.50 5.57
N VAL A 236 -15.83 -4.15 5.76
CA VAL A 236 -14.76 -5.15 5.95
C VAL A 236 -15.04 -6.01 7.19
N TYR A 237 -15.46 -5.40 8.31
CA TYR A 237 -15.82 -6.14 9.52
C TYR A 237 -16.92 -7.16 9.25
N GLU A 238 -17.97 -6.76 8.57
CA GLU A 238 -19.09 -7.61 8.24
C GLU A 238 -18.71 -8.71 7.25
N TYR A 239 -18.12 -8.36 6.12
CA TYR A 239 -17.92 -9.29 5.01
C TYR A 239 -16.64 -10.11 5.13
N ASN A 240 -15.51 -9.48 5.50
CA ASN A 240 -14.21 -10.15 5.51
C ASN A 240 -13.93 -10.85 6.86
N PHE A 241 -14.49 -10.34 7.96
CA PHE A 241 -14.26 -10.90 9.29
C PHE A 241 -15.43 -11.74 9.77
N CYS A 242 -16.61 -11.15 10.00
CA CYS A 242 -17.78 -11.91 10.49
C CYS A 242 -18.30 -12.91 9.47
N GLY A 243 -18.31 -12.54 8.20
CA GLY A 243 -18.73 -13.42 7.10
C GLY A 243 -17.79 -14.59 6.85
N TYR A 244 -16.53 -14.46 7.24
CA TYR A 244 -15.52 -15.51 7.15
C TYR A 244 -15.25 -16.13 8.53
N THR A 245 -15.35 -17.43 8.64
CA THR A 245 -15.13 -18.19 9.89
C THR A 245 -15.88 -17.63 11.13
N HIS A 246 -16.96 -16.87 10.91
CA HIS A 246 -17.74 -16.22 11.99
C HIS A 246 -16.90 -15.32 12.92
N GLY A 247 -15.82 -14.71 12.38
CA GLY A 247 -14.93 -13.85 13.14
C GLY A 247 -13.95 -14.58 14.07
N GLU A 248 -13.72 -15.86 13.86
CA GLU A 248 -12.87 -16.66 14.76
C GLU A 248 -11.36 -16.61 14.41
N VAL A 249 -10.99 -16.26 13.17
CA VAL A 249 -9.60 -16.36 12.69
C VAL A 249 -8.96 -15.00 12.44
N GLY A 250 -9.62 -14.13 11.76
CA GLY A 250 -9.13 -12.83 11.30
C GLY A 250 -9.78 -12.45 9.97
N PRO A 251 -9.66 -11.20 9.53
CA PRO A 251 -10.28 -10.77 8.29
C PRO A 251 -9.55 -11.33 7.07
N LEU A 252 -10.31 -11.79 6.09
CA LEU A 252 -9.77 -12.10 4.76
C LEU A 252 -9.17 -10.84 4.14
N LEU A 253 -8.08 -11.00 3.38
CA LEU A 253 -7.52 -9.91 2.59
C LEU A 253 -8.55 -9.37 1.60
N VAL A 254 -9.19 -10.24 0.83
CA VAL A 254 -10.20 -9.86 -0.17
C VAL A 254 -11.41 -10.79 -0.07
N SER A 255 -12.59 -10.21 -0.02
CA SER A 255 -13.85 -10.93 -0.17
C SER A 255 -14.69 -10.34 -1.29
N ASN A 256 -15.62 -11.12 -1.84
CA ASN A 256 -16.57 -10.63 -2.83
C ASN A 256 -18.01 -10.83 -2.32
N PRO A 257 -18.58 -9.83 -1.63
CA PRO A 257 -19.91 -9.92 -1.06
C PRO A 257 -20.99 -10.20 -2.10
N ALA A 258 -20.82 -9.67 -3.31
CA ALA A 258 -21.79 -9.86 -4.40
C ALA A 258 -21.87 -11.33 -4.87
N LEU A 259 -20.79 -12.09 -4.75
CA LEU A 259 -20.72 -13.48 -5.15
C LEU A 259 -20.90 -14.44 -3.97
N GLN A 260 -20.93 -13.94 -2.74
CA GLN A 260 -20.90 -14.73 -1.50
C GLN A 260 -19.82 -15.84 -1.53
N SER A 261 -18.70 -15.53 -2.18
CA SER A 261 -17.63 -16.48 -2.44
C SER A 261 -16.36 -16.06 -1.72
N TYR A 262 -15.91 -16.94 -0.84
CA TYR A 262 -14.60 -16.86 -0.17
C TYR A 262 -13.62 -17.87 -0.77
N THR A 263 -13.97 -18.52 -1.87
CA THR A 263 -13.18 -19.58 -2.45
C THR A 263 -12.14 -19.04 -3.42
N ARG A 264 -10.94 -19.60 -3.32
CA ARG A 264 -9.95 -19.53 -4.40
C ARG A 264 -10.63 -20.03 -5.68
N ASP A 265 -10.64 -19.21 -6.68
CA ASP A 265 -11.19 -19.61 -7.97
C ASP A 265 -10.20 -20.46 -8.80
N GLY A 266 -9.35 -21.24 -8.13
CA GLY A 266 -8.44 -22.22 -8.73
C GLY A 266 -7.35 -21.65 -9.65
N GLY A 267 -7.30 -20.31 -9.79
CA GLY A 267 -6.41 -19.61 -10.68
C GLY A 267 -5.11 -19.13 -10.01
N GLU A 268 -4.54 -18.09 -10.58
CA GLU A 268 -3.30 -17.50 -10.14
C GLU A 268 -3.45 -16.58 -8.91
N ASP A 269 -4.68 -16.15 -8.60
CA ASP A 269 -4.97 -15.22 -7.50
C ASP A 269 -4.94 -15.93 -6.13
N LEU A 270 -3.75 -16.34 -5.73
CA LEU A 270 -3.52 -17.17 -4.54
C LEU A 270 -3.79 -16.46 -3.22
N GLN A 271 -3.73 -15.13 -3.21
CA GLN A 271 -3.95 -14.31 -2.00
C GLN A 271 -5.43 -14.08 -1.68
N LEU A 272 -6.32 -14.51 -2.56
CA LEU A 272 -7.74 -14.59 -2.24
C LEU A 272 -7.99 -15.63 -1.15
N GLY A 273 -8.81 -15.26 -0.19
CA GLY A 273 -9.18 -16.19 0.88
C GLY A 273 -8.07 -16.42 1.90
N GLU A 274 -7.04 -15.58 1.93
CA GLU A 274 -5.99 -15.61 2.95
C GLU A 274 -6.20 -14.52 4.00
N VAL A 275 -5.90 -14.85 5.25
CA VAL A 275 -5.76 -13.89 6.34
C VAL A 275 -4.30 -13.45 6.39
N ILE A 276 -3.97 -12.37 5.70
CA ILE A 276 -2.61 -11.82 5.69
C ILE A 276 -2.35 -11.11 7.02
N VAL A 277 -1.47 -11.66 7.84
CA VAL A 277 -1.25 -11.21 9.22
C VAL A 277 -0.94 -9.72 9.33
N GLY A 278 -0.05 -9.20 8.48
CA GLY A 278 0.29 -7.78 8.46
C GLY A 278 -0.91 -6.88 8.15
N SER A 279 -1.68 -7.22 7.12
CA SER A 279 -2.90 -6.49 6.74
C SER A 279 -3.98 -6.59 7.80
N ALA A 280 -4.13 -7.75 8.43
CA ALA A 280 -5.12 -7.95 9.48
C ALA A 280 -4.83 -7.09 10.72
N TRP A 281 -3.57 -6.97 11.15
CA TRP A 281 -3.16 -6.06 12.22
C TRP A 281 -3.28 -4.59 11.80
N ALA A 282 -2.94 -4.25 10.56
CA ALA A 282 -3.14 -2.89 10.05
C ALA A 282 -4.63 -2.52 10.03
N TYR A 283 -5.50 -3.46 9.67
CA TYR A 283 -6.94 -3.28 9.70
C TYR A 283 -7.46 -3.06 11.14
N ALA A 284 -7.02 -3.87 12.11
CA ALA A 284 -7.38 -3.65 13.52
C ALA A 284 -6.95 -2.27 14.03
N ALA A 285 -5.73 -1.82 13.67
CA ALA A 285 -5.25 -0.49 14.00
C ALA A 285 -6.08 0.63 13.33
N MET A 286 -6.52 0.45 12.09
CA MET A 286 -7.43 1.39 11.43
C MET A 286 -8.79 1.47 12.14
N LEU A 287 -9.37 0.34 12.54
CA LEU A 287 -10.62 0.32 13.29
C LEU A 287 -10.51 1.16 14.57
N ASP A 288 -9.48 0.94 15.38
CA ASP A 288 -9.29 1.67 16.63
C ASP A 288 -9.06 3.17 16.37
N TYR A 289 -8.18 3.50 15.44
CA TYR A 289 -7.86 4.90 15.08
C TYR A 289 -9.10 5.69 14.66
N TYR A 290 -10.00 5.08 13.90
CA TYR A 290 -11.22 5.74 13.42
C TYR A 290 -12.42 5.58 14.38
N GLY A 291 -12.17 5.13 15.62
CA GLY A 291 -13.15 5.10 16.71
C GLY A 291 -14.15 3.93 16.61
N LEU A 292 -13.71 2.81 16.07
CA LEU A 292 -14.43 1.52 16.00
C LEU A 292 -13.76 0.50 16.94
N SER A 293 -13.50 0.91 18.19
CA SER A 293 -12.66 0.17 19.16
C SER A 293 -13.27 -1.19 19.55
N ARG A 294 -14.59 -1.35 19.51
CA ARG A 294 -15.24 -2.64 19.79
C ARG A 294 -14.94 -3.65 18.68
N GLU A 295 -15.01 -3.24 17.44
CA GLU A 295 -14.68 -4.04 16.27
C GLU A 295 -13.17 -4.36 16.23
N ALA A 296 -12.33 -3.40 16.60
CA ALA A 296 -10.88 -3.58 16.73
C ALA A 296 -10.57 -4.68 17.76
N GLU A 297 -11.12 -4.60 18.97
CA GLU A 297 -10.91 -5.60 20.03
C GLU A 297 -11.33 -7.02 19.60
N ALA A 298 -12.43 -7.14 18.85
CA ALA A 298 -12.88 -8.43 18.33
C ALA A 298 -11.87 -9.03 17.33
N VAL A 299 -11.36 -8.20 16.40
CA VAL A 299 -10.35 -8.64 15.41
C VAL A 299 -9.04 -8.99 16.09
N GLU A 300 -8.55 -8.14 17.00
CA GLU A 300 -7.32 -8.40 17.77
C GLU A 300 -7.41 -9.70 18.57
N THR A 301 -8.52 -9.93 19.25
CA THR A 301 -8.76 -11.14 20.03
C THR A 301 -8.71 -12.40 19.14
N ALA A 302 -9.33 -12.34 17.97
CA ALA A 302 -9.29 -13.45 17.01
C ALA A 302 -7.89 -13.71 16.49
N LEU A 303 -7.14 -12.65 16.16
CA LEU A 303 -5.74 -12.75 15.70
C LEU A 303 -4.84 -13.34 16.78
N VAL A 304 -4.92 -12.85 18.03
CA VAL A 304 -4.11 -13.38 19.15
C VAL A 304 -4.40 -14.86 19.34
N ARG A 305 -5.67 -15.24 19.41
CA ARG A 305 -6.08 -16.63 19.56
C ARG A 305 -5.52 -17.50 18.44
N THR A 306 -5.67 -17.07 17.19
CA THR A 306 -5.26 -17.86 16.03
C THR A 306 -3.75 -17.99 15.94
N LEU A 307 -3.03 -16.89 16.11
CA LEU A 307 -1.59 -16.84 15.83
C LEU A 307 -0.74 -17.38 16.99
N TYR A 308 -1.18 -17.18 18.24
CA TYR A 308 -0.34 -17.46 19.40
C TYR A 308 -0.90 -18.57 20.29
N GLU A 309 -2.21 -18.67 20.45
CA GLU A 309 -2.80 -19.59 21.45
C GLU A 309 -3.23 -20.92 20.84
N SER A 310 -3.80 -20.94 19.63
CA SER A 310 -4.37 -22.17 19.06
C SER A 310 -3.48 -22.84 18.03
N SER A 311 -3.06 -22.13 16.98
CA SER A 311 -2.30 -22.73 15.87
C SER A 311 -0.79 -22.66 16.07
N GLY A 312 -0.30 -21.78 16.92
CA GLY A 312 1.13 -21.51 17.09
C GLY A 312 1.81 -21.00 15.81
N LEU A 313 1.04 -20.50 14.85
CA LEU A 313 1.54 -20.01 13.56
C LEU A 313 2.33 -18.71 13.71
N GLN A 314 2.14 -17.98 14.79
CA GLN A 314 2.78 -16.71 15.10
C GLN A 314 2.62 -15.71 13.95
N PHE A 315 3.66 -15.48 13.16
CA PHE A 315 3.62 -14.53 12.04
C PHE A 315 3.25 -15.17 10.69
N ARG A 316 2.82 -16.42 10.69
CA ARG A 316 2.39 -17.08 9.46
C ARG A 316 0.91 -16.82 9.18
N THR A 317 0.58 -16.74 7.92
CA THR A 317 -0.79 -16.63 7.44
C THR A 317 -1.54 -17.95 7.67
N PRO A 318 -2.67 -17.95 8.37
CA PRO A 318 -3.55 -19.11 8.38
C PRO A 318 -4.16 -19.27 6.98
N ALA A 319 -4.09 -20.47 6.47
CA ALA A 319 -4.65 -20.82 5.15
C ALA A 319 -6.04 -21.43 5.27
#